data_f9ec3a236dd5a83dfdbc73c10d53a73d
#
_entry.id   f9ec3a236dd5a83dfdbc73c10d53a73d
#
_cell.length_a   1.000
_cell.length_b   1.000
_cell.length_c   1.000
_cell.angle_alpha   90.00
_cell.angle_beta   90.00
_cell.angle_gamma   90.00
#
_symmetry.space_group_name_H-M   'P 1'
#
loop_
_entity.id
_entity.type
_entity.pdbx_description
1 polymer ?
#
loop_
_entity_poly.entity_id
_entity_poly.type
_entity_poly.pdbx_seq_one_letter_code
_entity_poly.pdbx_strand_id
1 'polypeptide(L)'
;RLWGLNLSRAQLTRIGLALGADVPFFLHGGHGWVEGIGERIQTLRLPPARFLVVKPPQGLETARIFQAPELKRDSESATISGFAADPYGFGHNDLQPVAERLCPQVAQGLVLLSRRGLLGRMTGSGSAVFAPVAESAPGHAVDVQVPAGWQARWCSNLEAHPLGGWAPDED
;
A
#
# COMPACT_ATOMS: atom_id res chain seq x y z
N ARG A 1 -13.32 3.01 23.41
CA ARG A 1 -13.57 4.09 24.39
C ARG A 1 -15.05 4.50 24.44
N LEU A 2 -15.72 4.67 23.28
CA LEU A 2 -17.15 5.06 23.23
C LEU A 2 -18.07 4.11 24.03
N TRP A 3 -17.76 2.83 24.02
CA TRP A 3 -18.57 1.79 24.72
C TRP A 3 -17.94 1.32 26.03
N GLY A 4 -16.81 1.89 26.45
CA GLY A 4 -16.16 1.54 27.71
C GLY A 4 -15.61 0.12 27.79
N LEU A 5 -15.47 -0.57 26.65
CA LEU A 5 -15.03 -1.97 26.62
C LEU A 5 -13.54 -2.15 26.93
N ASN A 6 -12.75 -1.11 26.77
CA ASN A 6 -11.31 -1.07 27.03
C ASN A 6 -10.52 -2.28 26.43
N LEU A 7 -10.91 -2.69 25.23
CA LEU A 7 -10.26 -3.81 24.55
C LEU A 7 -8.81 -3.46 24.23
N SER A 8 -7.92 -4.41 24.47
CA SER A 8 -6.52 -4.30 24.05
C SER A 8 -6.37 -4.38 22.53
N ARG A 9 -5.22 -3.93 22.04
CA ARG A 9 -4.89 -4.01 20.61
C ARG A 9 -4.94 -5.46 20.11
N ALA A 10 -4.46 -6.41 20.90
CA ALA A 10 -4.51 -7.84 20.56
C ALA A 10 -5.94 -8.37 20.41
N GLN A 11 -6.86 -7.95 21.29
CA GLN A 11 -8.28 -8.31 21.20
C GLN A 11 -8.93 -7.67 19.96
N LEU A 12 -8.64 -6.39 19.70
CA LEU A 12 -9.13 -5.67 18.52
C LEU A 12 -8.61 -6.31 17.21
N THR A 13 -7.35 -6.75 17.19
CA THR A 13 -6.74 -7.41 16.02
C THR A 13 -7.46 -8.72 15.69
N ARG A 14 -7.81 -9.53 16.71
CA ARG A 14 -8.58 -10.76 16.48
C ARG A 14 -9.97 -10.48 15.90
N ILE A 15 -10.66 -9.48 16.42
CA ILE A 15 -11.95 -9.03 15.88
C ILE A 15 -11.78 -8.48 14.46
N GLY A 16 -10.76 -7.65 14.26
CA GLY A 16 -10.46 -7.01 13.00
C GLY A 16 -10.18 -7.99 11.87
N LEU A 17 -9.47 -9.09 12.16
CA LEU A 17 -9.20 -10.13 11.18
C LEU A 17 -10.48 -10.78 10.63
N ALA A 18 -11.50 -10.92 11.46
CA ALA A 18 -12.80 -11.43 11.02
C ALA A 18 -13.57 -10.44 10.13
N LEU A 19 -13.24 -9.15 10.18
CA LEU A 19 -13.82 -8.10 9.33
C LEU A 19 -13.10 -7.95 7.99
N GLY A 20 -11.79 -8.23 7.96
CA GLY A 20 -11.00 -8.15 6.74
C GLY A 20 -9.51 -8.28 6.99
N ALA A 21 -8.80 -8.80 6.00
CA ALA A 21 -7.37 -9.09 6.05
C ALA A 21 -6.49 -7.86 6.33
N ASP A 22 -6.90 -6.67 5.88
CA ASP A 22 -6.13 -5.44 6.06
C ASP A 22 -6.35 -4.77 7.42
N VAL A 23 -7.43 -5.13 8.14
CA VAL A 23 -7.78 -4.48 9.42
C VAL A 23 -6.71 -4.65 10.49
N PRO A 24 -6.08 -5.83 10.67
CA PRO A 24 -4.97 -6.00 11.60
C PRO A 24 -3.81 -5.03 11.37
N PHE A 25 -3.45 -4.78 10.12
CA PHE A 25 -2.38 -3.84 9.77
C PHE A 25 -2.69 -2.41 10.26
N PHE A 26 -3.90 -1.92 10.04
CA PHE A 26 -4.29 -0.59 10.51
C PHE A 26 -4.35 -0.51 12.04
N LEU A 27 -4.71 -1.59 12.72
CA LEU A 27 -4.69 -1.67 14.18
C LEU A 27 -3.27 -1.75 14.73
N HIS A 28 -2.33 -2.37 13.99
CA HIS A 28 -0.91 -2.38 14.32
C HIS A 28 -0.34 -0.95 14.39
N GLY A 29 -0.74 -0.10 13.47
CA GLY A 29 -0.54 1.34 13.56
C GLY A 29 0.88 1.83 13.23
N GLY A 30 1.72 1.00 12.64
CA GLY A 30 3.08 1.35 12.23
C GLY A 30 3.47 0.65 10.93
N HIS A 31 4.75 0.74 10.55
CA HIS A 31 5.26 -0.05 9.45
C HIS A 31 5.33 -1.53 9.85
N GLY A 32 4.92 -2.41 8.98
CA GLY A 32 4.90 -3.84 9.22
C GLY A 32 5.22 -4.68 8.00
N TRP A 33 5.95 -5.75 8.22
CA TRP A 33 6.04 -6.87 7.32
C TRP A 33 4.86 -7.78 7.59
N VAL A 34 4.03 -7.99 6.60
CA VAL A 34 2.75 -8.70 6.75
C VAL A 34 2.82 -10.02 6.00
N GLU A 35 2.44 -11.09 6.65
CA GLU A 35 2.40 -12.44 6.09
C GLU A 35 1.06 -13.12 6.37
N GLY A 36 0.86 -14.29 5.74
CA GLY A 36 -0.38 -15.05 5.85
C GLY A 36 -1.51 -14.33 5.11
N ILE A 37 -2.67 -14.26 5.73
CA ILE A 37 -3.83 -13.49 5.24
C ILE A 37 -3.91 -12.09 5.86
N GLY A 38 -2.82 -11.60 6.50
CA GLY A 38 -2.78 -10.31 7.18
C GLY A 38 -2.64 -10.40 8.70
N GLU A 39 -2.63 -11.61 9.27
CA GLU A 39 -2.61 -11.87 10.71
C GLU A 39 -1.20 -11.84 11.33
N ARG A 40 -0.17 -12.09 10.52
CA ARG A 40 1.22 -12.07 11.01
C ARG A 40 1.88 -10.77 10.62
N ILE A 41 2.09 -9.91 11.60
CA ILE A 41 2.69 -8.60 11.40
C ILE A 41 3.95 -8.49 12.23
N GLN A 42 5.06 -8.28 11.57
CA GLN A 42 6.34 -7.94 12.21
C GLN A 42 6.62 -6.46 12.03
N THR A 43 6.79 -5.75 13.13
CA THR A 43 7.12 -4.31 13.09
C THR A 43 8.42 -4.06 12.34
N LEU A 44 8.41 -3.09 11.44
CA LEU A 44 9.56 -2.60 10.71
C LEU A 44 9.85 -1.13 11.06
N ARG A 45 11.10 -0.74 10.90
CA ARG A 45 11.48 0.67 10.84
C ARG A 45 11.92 0.99 9.43
N LEU A 46 11.24 1.94 8.81
CA LEU A 46 11.56 2.38 7.45
C LEU A 46 12.10 3.81 7.50
N PRO A 47 13.07 4.14 6.67
CA PRO A 47 13.52 5.52 6.54
C PRO A 47 12.36 6.41 6.05
N PRO A 48 12.37 7.71 6.35
CA PRO A 48 11.46 8.66 5.76
C PRO A 48 11.53 8.57 4.24
N ALA A 49 10.36 8.60 3.60
CA ALA A 49 10.28 8.57 2.15
C ALA A 49 9.10 9.36 1.64
N ARG A 50 9.21 9.79 0.39
CA ARG A 50 8.19 10.53 -0.32
C ARG A 50 7.75 9.76 -1.54
N PHE A 51 6.50 9.94 -1.86
CA PHE A 51 5.86 9.23 -2.96
C PHE A 51 5.01 10.19 -3.78
N LEU A 52 4.98 9.94 -5.08
CA LEU A 52 3.92 10.45 -5.94
C LEU A 52 2.90 9.33 -6.13
N VAL A 53 1.68 9.58 -5.72
CA VAL A 53 0.53 8.67 -5.90
C VAL A 53 -0.36 9.22 -7.00
N VAL A 54 -0.70 8.38 -7.96
CA VAL A 54 -1.63 8.72 -9.06
C VAL A 54 -2.79 7.73 -9.02
N LYS A 55 -4.01 8.24 -9.00
CA LYS A 55 -5.22 7.43 -8.96
C LYS A 55 -6.15 7.78 -10.13
N PRO A 56 -6.41 6.84 -11.03
CA PRO A 56 -7.44 7.00 -12.05
C PRO A 56 -8.84 6.99 -11.43
N PRO A 57 -9.85 7.52 -12.12
CA PRO A 57 -11.23 7.53 -11.64
C PRO A 57 -11.85 6.14 -11.56
N GLN A 58 -11.44 5.24 -12.45
CA GLN A 58 -11.96 3.87 -12.47
C GLN A 58 -11.43 3.07 -11.29
N GLY A 59 -12.33 2.47 -10.51
CA GLY A 59 -12.01 1.47 -9.50
C GLY A 59 -11.86 0.08 -10.09
N LEU A 60 -11.25 -0.82 -9.33
CA LEU A 60 -11.15 -2.24 -9.61
C LEU A 60 -11.80 -3.04 -8.50
N GLU A 61 -12.58 -4.03 -8.88
CA GLU A 61 -13.12 -4.99 -7.92
C GLU A 61 -12.05 -6.02 -7.58
N THR A 62 -11.57 -6.01 -6.34
CA THR A 62 -10.52 -6.91 -5.86
C THR A 62 -10.85 -8.38 -6.14
N ALA A 63 -12.11 -8.79 -5.97
CA ALA A 63 -12.55 -10.15 -6.24
C ALA A 63 -12.30 -10.59 -7.68
N ARG A 64 -12.50 -9.71 -8.66
CA ARG A 64 -12.26 -10.01 -10.09
C ARG A 64 -10.79 -10.28 -10.38
N ILE A 65 -9.89 -9.57 -9.71
CA ILE A 65 -8.45 -9.79 -9.86
C ILE A 65 -8.08 -11.15 -9.29
N PHE A 66 -8.55 -11.46 -8.08
CA PHE A 66 -8.25 -12.77 -7.44
C PHE A 66 -8.89 -13.96 -8.16
N GLN A 67 -9.98 -13.77 -8.89
CA GLN A 67 -10.63 -14.82 -9.68
C GLN A 67 -10.00 -15.00 -11.07
N ALA A 68 -9.12 -14.11 -11.49
CA ALA A 68 -8.51 -14.17 -12.81
C ALA A 68 -7.64 -15.43 -12.95
N PRO A 69 -7.83 -16.25 -13.99
CA PRO A 69 -7.07 -17.49 -14.16
C PRO A 69 -5.59 -17.24 -14.45
N GLU A 70 -5.24 -16.10 -15.00
CA GLU A 70 -3.87 -15.69 -15.28
C GLU A 70 -3.14 -15.07 -14.08
N LEU A 71 -3.81 -14.92 -12.94
CA LEU A 71 -3.14 -14.41 -11.73
C LEU A 71 -2.04 -15.37 -11.29
N LYS A 72 -0.82 -14.87 -11.26
CA LYS A 72 0.33 -15.61 -10.75
C LYS A 72 0.18 -15.84 -9.25
N ARG A 73 0.28 -17.11 -8.80
CA ARG A 73 0.11 -17.51 -7.40
C ARG A 73 1.30 -18.27 -6.83
N ASP A 74 2.34 -18.43 -7.65
CA ASP A 74 3.54 -19.22 -7.37
C ASP A 74 4.81 -18.37 -7.40
N SER A 75 4.67 -17.08 -7.10
CA SER A 75 5.82 -16.19 -6.96
C SER A 75 6.70 -16.63 -5.80
N GLU A 76 8.00 -16.48 -5.97
CA GLU A 76 8.94 -16.73 -4.88
C GLU A 76 8.63 -15.86 -3.66
N SER A 77 8.77 -16.46 -2.48
CA SER A 77 8.53 -15.74 -1.23
C SER A 77 9.51 -14.60 -1.07
N ALA A 78 9.00 -13.41 -0.85
CA ALA A 78 9.81 -12.26 -0.48
C ALA A 78 10.45 -12.49 0.91
N THR A 79 11.62 -11.91 1.13
CA THR A 79 12.33 -11.99 2.40
C THR A 79 12.54 -10.61 3.01
N ILE A 80 12.51 -10.52 4.34
CA ILE A 80 12.79 -9.27 5.06
C ILE A 80 14.20 -8.76 4.75
N SER A 81 15.19 -9.64 4.59
CA SER A 81 16.55 -9.24 4.25
C SER A 81 16.65 -8.62 2.85
N GLY A 82 15.97 -9.20 1.86
CA GLY A 82 15.90 -8.63 0.52
C GLY A 82 15.19 -7.26 0.51
N PHE A 83 14.10 -7.15 1.26
CA PHE A 83 13.39 -5.89 1.45
C PHE A 83 14.26 -4.83 2.15
N ALA A 84 14.99 -5.19 3.19
CA ALA A 84 15.81 -4.24 3.96
C ALA A 84 16.95 -3.62 3.14
N ALA A 85 17.40 -4.28 2.08
CA ALA A 85 18.45 -3.76 1.19
C ALA A 85 17.95 -2.59 0.33
N ASP A 86 16.68 -2.60 -0.08
CA ASP A 86 16.05 -1.53 -0.85
C ASP A 86 14.55 -1.47 -0.55
N PRO A 87 14.13 -0.89 0.59
CA PRO A 87 12.74 -0.93 1.05
C PRO A 87 11.72 -0.38 0.06
N TYR A 88 12.12 0.54 -0.80
CA TYR A 88 11.22 1.24 -1.70
C TYR A 88 11.27 0.78 -3.15
N GLY A 89 12.35 0.13 -3.56
CA GLY A 89 12.48 -0.52 -4.88
C GLY A 89 12.20 -2.02 -4.86
N PHE A 90 12.22 -2.65 -3.68
CA PHE A 90 12.05 -4.09 -3.54
C PHE A 90 10.66 -4.59 -3.93
N GLY A 91 10.63 -5.78 -4.53
CA GLY A 91 9.41 -6.52 -4.78
C GLY A 91 8.62 -6.04 -6.00
N HIS A 92 7.54 -6.74 -6.24
CA HIS A 92 6.58 -6.47 -7.31
C HIS A 92 5.16 -6.74 -6.79
N ASN A 93 4.17 -6.40 -7.59
CA ASN A 93 2.77 -6.65 -7.27
C ASN A 93 2.20 -7.65 -8.29
N ASP A 94 2.00 -8.89 -7.89
CA ASP A 94 1.46 -9.95 -8.75
C ASP A 94 0.04 -9.66 -9.27
N LEU A 95 -0.70 -8.78 -8.59
CA LEU A 95 -2.02 -8.36 -9.03
C LEU A 95 -1.95 -7.34 -10.19
N GLN A 96 -0.82 -6.65 -10.37
CA GLN A 96 -0.68 -5.55 -11.31
C GLN A 96 -0.92 -5.98 -12.77
N PRO A 97 -0.35 -7.06 -13.30
CA PRO A 97 -0.60 -7.46 -14.71
C PRO A 97 -2.07 -7.73 -15.00
N VAL A 98 -2.78 -8.35 -14.06
CA VAL A 98 -4.22 -8.57 -14.16
C VAL A 98 -4.99 -7.26 -14.11
N ALA A 99 -4.61 -6.38 -13.18
CA ALA A 99 -5.23 -5.07 -13.03
C ALA A 99 -5.07 -4.20 -14.27
N GLU A 100 -3.88 -4.18 -14.89
CA GLU A 100 -3.62 -3.44 -16.14
C GLU A 100 -4.51 -3.92 -17.29
N ARG A 101 -4.77 -5.22 -17.38
CA ARG A 101 -5.67 -5.78 -18.37
C ARG A 101 -7.14 -5.41 -18.10
N LEU A 102 -7.58 -5.50 -16.86
CA LEU A 102 -8.97 -5.19 -16.48
C LEU A 102 -9.26 -3.68 -16.46
N CYS A 103 -8.24 -2.86 -16.21
CA CYS A 103 -8.31 -1.41 -16.15
C CYS A 103 -7.06 -0.80 -16.81
N PRO A 104 -7.10 -0.53 -18.13
CA PRO A 104 -5.97 0.06 -18.86
C PRO A 104 -5.48 1.39 -18.27
N GLN A 105 -6.28 2.06 -17.46
CA GLN A 105 -5.88 3.28 -16.76
C GLN A 105 -4.76 3.03 -15.73
N VAL A 106 -4.60 1.80 -15.21
CA VAL A 106 -3.46 1.45 -14.35
C VAL A 106 -2.15 1.60 -15.15
N ALA A 107 -2.08 1.00 -16.34
CA ALA A 107 -0.92 1.14 -17.22
C ALA A 107 -0.67 2.60 -17.62
N GLN A 108 -1.72 3.37 -17.91
CA GLN A 108 -1.59 4.80 -18.20
C GLN A 108 -1.01 5.57 -17.01
N GLY A 109 -1.41 5.25 -15.78
CA GLY A 109 -0.85 5.83 -14.57
C GLY A 109 0.65 5.53 -14.41
N LEU A 110 1.07 4.30 -14.68
CA LEU A 110 2.49 3.92 -14.68
C LEU A 110 3.28 4.69 -15.75
N VAL A 111 2.72 4.87 -16.94
CA VAL A 111 3.32 5.70 -18.01
C VAL A 111 3.46 7.16 -17.56
N LEU A 112 2.48 7.71 -16.86
CA LEU A 112 2.58 9.08 -16.31
C LEU A 112 3.74 9.24 -15.32
N LEU A 113 3.97 8.23 -14.47
CA LEU A 113 5.11 8.19 -13.55
C LEU A 113 6.44 8.06 -14.32
N SER A 114 6.49 7.12 -15.27
CA SER A 114 7.69 6.86 -16.10
C SER A 114 8.14 8.09 -16.90
N ARG A 115 7.20 8.85 -17.46
CA ARG A 115 7.51 10.11 -18.17
C ARG A 115 8.17 11.16 -17.28
N ARG A 116 8.10 11.00 -15.96
CA ARG A 116 8.79 11.84 -14.98
C ARG A 116 10.09 11.22 -14.46
N GLY A 117 10.54 10.13 -15.09
CA GLY A 117 11.73 9.40 -14.66
C GLY A 117 11.50 8.59 -13.37
N LEU A 118 10.24 8.34 -12.99
CA LEU A 118 9.89 7.61 -11.77
C LEU A 118 9.52 6.16 -12.10
N LEU A 119 10.10 5.21 -11.38
CA LEU A 119 9.73 3.81 -11.48
C LEU A 119 8.53 3.55 -10.57
N GLY A 120 7.36 3.45 -11.20
CA GLY A 120 6.10 3.25 -10.50
C GLY A 120 5.65 1.81 -10.43
N ARG A 121 4.78 1.52 -9.47
CA ARG A 121 4.05 0.26 -9.34
C ARG A 121 2.65 0.48 -8.78
N MET A 122 1.77 -0.48 -8.98
CA MET A 122 0.42 -0.47 -8.41
C MET A 122 0.46 -0.77 -6.91
N THR A 123 -0.39 -0.12 -6.13
CA THR A 123 -0.57 -0.42 -4.72
C THR A 123 -1.82 -1.26 -4.48
N GLY A 124 -1.72 -2.27 -3.63
CA GLY A 124 -2.81 -3.19 -3.32
C GLY A 124 -3.41 -3.82 -4.57
N SER A 125 -4.72 -3.88 -4.65
CA SER A 125 -5.47 -4.36 -5.82
C SER A 125 -5.76 -3.25 -6.85
N GLY A 126 -5.16 -2.08 -6.70
CA GLY A 126 -5.34 -0.95 -7.62
C GLY A 126 -6.61 -0.14 -7.32
N SER A 127 -6.98 0.76 -8.20
CA SER A 127 -6.30 1.18 -9.44
C SER A 127 -5.19 2.22 -9.22
N ALA A 128 -4.88 2.60 -7.97
CA ALA A 128 -3.85 3.57 -7.68
C ALA A 128 -2.45 3.01 -7.97
N VAL A 129 -1.60 3.87 -8.52
CA VAL A 129 -0.17 3.59 -8.74
C VAL A 129 0.67 4.62 -7.98
N PHE A 130 1.87 4.24 -7.59
CA PHE A 130 2.77 5.12 -6.86
C PHE A 130 4.22 4.90 -7.29
N ALA A 131 5.04 5.89 -7.03
CA ALA A 131 6.48 5.76 -7.16
C ALA A 131 7.18 6.45 -5.99
N PRO A 132 8.27 5.88 -5.45
CA PRO A 132 9.14 6.57 -4.53
C PRO A 132 9.84 7.73 -5.25
N VAL A 133 10.11 8.80 -4.51
CA VAL A 133 10.74 10.00 -5.04
C VAL A 133 11.96 10.33 -4.19
N ALA A 134 13.09 10.53 -4.82
CA ALA A 134 14.30 10.91 -4.11
C ALA A 134 14.10 12.24 -3.37
N GLU A 135 14.67 12.38 -2.18
CA GLU A 135 14.59 13.61 -1.38
C GLU A 135 15.14 14.83 -2.12
N SER A 136 16.14 14.61 -2.98
CA SER A 136 16.76 15.65 -3.80
C SER A 136 15.95 16.03 -5.04
N ALA A 137 14.84 15.37 -5.30
CA ALA A 137 14.02 15.70 -6.47
C ALA A 137 13.41 17.10 -6.33
N PRO A 138 13.54 17.96 -7.33
CA PRO A 138 13.00 19.30 -7.26
C PRO A 138 11.48 19.28 -7.15
N GLY A 139 10.96 20.01 -6.18
CA GLY A 139 9.61 20.54 -6.24
C GLY A 139 8.50 19.68 -5.67
N HIS A 140 8.21 19.95 -4.42
CA HIS A 140 6.97 19.62 -3.72
C HIS A 140 5.74 20.35 -4.30
N ALA A 141 5.96 21.28 -5.20
CA ALA A 141 5.00 22.25 -5.70
C ALA A 141 4.73 22.12 -7.22
N VAL A 142 5.34 21.15 -7.89
CA VAL A 142 4.99 20.96 -9.30
C VAL A 142 3.64 20.29 -9.36
N ASP A 143 2.65 21.02 -9.81
CA ASP A 143 1.33 20.49 -10.12
C ASP A 143 1.50 19.33 -11.12
N VAL A 144 1.10 18.15 -10.67
CA VAL A 144 1.19 16.95 -11.50
C VAL A 144 0.01 16.98 -12.45
N GLN A 145 0.23 17.42 -13.66
CA GLN A 145 -0.80 17.37 -14.68
C GLN A 145 -1.21 15.93 -14.94
N VAL A 146 -2.48 15.63 -14.67
CA VAL A 146 -3.12 14.36 -14.92
C VAL A 146 -4.39 14.56 -15.74
N PRO A 147 -4.89 13.56 -16.45
CA PRO A 147 -6.15 13.68 -17.21
C PRO A 147 -7.33 14.06 -16.31
N ALA A 148 -8.37 14.58 -16.92
CA ALA A 148 -9.59 14.96 -16.19
C ALA A 148 -10.16 13.78 -15.40
N GLY A 149 -10.57 14.03 -14.16
CA GLY A 149 -11.09 13.01 -13.24
C GLY A 149 -10.02 12.18 -12.52
N TRP A 150 -8.74 12.31 -12.89
CA TRP A 150 -7.64 11.66 -12.17
C TRP A 150 -7.22 12.49 -10.95
N GLN A 151 -6.59 11.82 -10.01
CA GLN A 151 -5.99 12.47 -8.85
C GLN A 151 -4.50 12.18 -8.80
N ALA A 152 -3.70 13.19 -8.45
CA ALA A 152 -2.30 13.02 -8.10
C ALA A 152 -2.03 13.68 -6.75
N ARG A 153 -1.24 13.00 -5.90
CA ARG A 153 -0.89 13.50 -4.57
C ARG A 153 0.56 13.19 -4.23
N TRP A 154 1.23 14.18 -3.71
CA TRP A 154 2.50 14.00 -3.03
C TRP A 154 2.21 13.54 -1.60
N CYS A 155 2.84 12.45 -1.19
CA CYS A 155 2.64 11.85 0.12
C CYS A 155 4.00 11.55 0.76
N SER A 156 4.01 11.43 2.09
CA SER A 156 5.13 10.88 2.85
C SER A 156 4.64 9.64 3.59
N ASN A 157 5.54 8.71 3.88
CA ASN A 157 5.20 7.64 4.79
C ASN A 157 4.94 8.19 6.20
N LEU A 158 4.11 7.49 6.94
CA LEU A 158 3.83 7.79 8.35
C LEU A 158 4.58 6.77 9.22
N GLU A 159 5.33 7.24 10.22
CA GLU A 159 5.99 6.35 11.18
C GLU A 159 4.98 5.64 12.09
N ALA A 160 3.90 6.32 12.44
CA ALA A 160 2.83 5.78 13.27
C ALA A 160 1.47 6.28 12.81
N HIS A 161 0.47 5.44 12.97
CA HIS A 161 -0.92 5.82 12.68
C HIS A 161 -1.39 6.88 13.69
N PRO A 162 -2.09 7.95 13.24
CA PRO A 162 -2.56 9.03 14.15
C PRO A 162 -3.43 8.55 15.30
N LEU A 163 -4.09 7.41 15.15
CA LEU A 163 -4.95 6.80 16.16
C LEU A 163 -4.23 5.72 16.99
N GLY A 164 -2.90 5.59 16.87
CA GLY A 164 -2.12 4.57 17.58
C GLY A 164 -2.37 4.53 19.10
N GLY A 165 -2.59 5.67 19.75
CA GLY A 165 -2.86 5.75 21.19
C GLY A 165 -4.31 5.46 21.62
N TRP A 166 -5.18 4.96 20.73
CA TRP A 166 -6.60 4.72 21.06
C TRP A 166 -6.85 3.43 21.84
N ALA A 167 -5.99 2.46 21.74
CA ALA A 167 -6.07 1.21 22.46
C ALA A 167 -4.74 0.95 23.18
N PRO A 168 -4.74 0.33 24.37
CA PRO A 168 -3.51 -0.14 25.00
C PRO A 168 -2.89 -1.26 24.19
N ASP A 169 -1.59 -1.44 24.28
CA ASP A 169 -0.86 -2.46 23.55
C ASP A 169 -1.02 -3.85 24.20
N GLU A 170 -1.19 -3.90 25.50
CA GLU A 170 -1.30 -5.11 26.33
C GLU A 170 -2.65 -5.18 27.07
N ASP A 171 -3.04 -6.41 27.46
CA ASP A 171 -4.23 -6.71 28.26
C ASP A 171 -4.04 -6.30 29.72
#